data_67b7f648e25e1c31737ecdb1cdad60ae
#
_entry.id   67b7f648e25e1c31737ecdb1cdad60ae
#
_cell.length_a   1.000
_cell.length_b   1.000
_cell.length_c   1.000
_cell.angle_alpha   90.00
_cell.angle_beta   90.00
_cell.angle_gamma   90.00
#
_symmetry.space_group_name_H-M   'P 1'
#
loop_
_entity.id
_entity.type
_entity.pdbx_description
1 polymer ?
#
loop_
_entity_poly.entity_id
_entity_poly.type
_entity_poly.pdbx_seq_one_letter_code
_entity_poly.pdbx_strand_id
1 'polypeptide(L)'
;QMSLLAALDEPLLQSPRPYRPEVAAVLDERGMLSVAAGAAPVAGRLISVARRTLGRMGAPYGQYLFDDVAAGSVRAKMFVMLDPWSIDHQQAERLLNATHGALRIWCYAPGLLSGESEKLTGFHLEPAGDVAAWAEPTALGRSLGLSSGLGMHSQIKPLLAASDARDDETMARYSNGAAAIALRQTSEGQSLFVGVPGLSSELLRLAARKASVHLYSQTDCNVYANGPFMVLHADHTGPLTIDTGRDQPVTDLLTAQIIGRGPMLPLQLEKGQTRVLRTGAE
;
A
#
# COMPACT_ATOMS: atom_id res chain seq x y z
N GLN A 1 23.68 18.05 -12.43
CA GLN A 1 23.05 16.95 -11.68
C GLN A 1 24.07 16.07 -10.96
N MET A 2 25.16 15.63 -11.63
CA MET A 2 26.20 14.80 -11.00
C MET A 2 26.92 15.51 -9.86
N SER A 3 27.19 16.82 -9.98
CA SER A 3 27.80 17.62 -8.91
C SER A 3 26.89 17.75 -7.67
N LEU A 4 25.58 17.83 -7.86
CA LEU A 4 24.61 17.83 -6.78
C LEU A 4 24.61 16.48 -6.03
N LEU A 5 24.57 15.38 -6.77
CA LEU A 5 24.62 14.04 -6.17
C LEU A 5 25.91 13.82 -5.38
N ALA A 6 27.07 14.24 -5.93
CA ALA A 6 28.35 14.15 -5.24
C ALA A 6 28.37 14.99 -3.94
N ALA A 7 27.77 16.18 -3.95
CA ALA A 7 27.68 17.03 -2.75
C ALA A 7 26.74 16.47 -1.66
N LEU A 8 25.77 15.64 -2.04
CA LEU A 8 24.84 14.95 -1.12
C LEU A 8 25.41 13.64 -0.57
N ASP A 9 26.30 12.98 -1.31
CA ASP A 9 26.86 11.68 -0.95
C ASP A 9 27.73 11.76 0.32
N GLU A 10 28.57 12.75 0.44
CA GLU A 10 29.54 12.85 1.55
C GLU A 10 28.86 12.93 2.93
N PRO A 11 27.87 13.81 3.19
CA PRO A 11 27.13 13.82 4.46
C PRO A 11 26.33 12.54 4.71
N LEU A 12 25.80 11.89 3.65
CA LEU A 12 25.03 10.66 3.77
C LEU A 12 25.92 9.45 4.13
N LEU A 13 27.15 9.41 3.59
CA LEU A 13 28.12 8.37 3.90
C LEU A 13 28.67 8.50 5.32
N GLN A 14 28.83 9.72 5.83
CA GLN A 14 29.27 9.99 7.22
C GLN A 14 28.22 9.62 8.27
N SER A 15 26.94 9.65 7.91
CA SER A 15 25.84 9.28 8.81
C SER A 15 24.78 8.48 8.05
N PRO A 16 25.07 7.22 7.68
CA PRO A 16 24.17 6.41 6.89
C PRO A 16 22.89 6.13 7.66
N ARG A 17 21.76 6.51 7.08
CA ARG A 17 20.44 6.21 7.64
C ARG A 17 19.81 5.11 6.78
N PRO A 18 19.58 3.91 7.35
CA PRO A 18 18.90 2.86 6.62
C PRO A 18 17.50 3.33 6.24
N TYR A 19 17.09 3.06 5.00
CA TYR A 19 15.73 3.29 4.55
C TYR A 19 14.77 2.39 5.32
N ARG A 20 13.83 2.98 6.05
CA ARG A 20 12.84 2.25 6.87
C ARG A 20 11.45 2.82 6.58
N PRO A 21 10.82 2.43 5.47
CA PRO A 21 9.48 2.88 5.15
C PRO A 21 8.46 2.30 6.13
N GLU A 22 7.43 3.07 6.42
CA GLU A 22 6.32 2.63 7.28
C GLU A 22 5.37 1.66 6.58
N VAL A 23 5.53 1.49 5.27
CA VAL A 23 4.73 0.59 4.41
C VAL A 23 5.63 -0.44 3.76
N ALA A 24 5.26 -1.70 3.88
CA ALA A 24 5.94 -2.84 3.24
C ALA A 24 5.01 -3.51 2.22
N ALA A 25 5.41 -3.52 0.95
CA ALA A 25 4.81 -4.38 -0.08
C ALA A 25 5.53 -5.73 -0.06
N VAL A 26 4.77 -6.81 0.11
CA VAL A 26 5.31 -8.16 0.32
C VAL A 26 4.93 -9.05 -0.86
N LEU A 27 5.94 -9.74 -1.39
CA LEU A 27 5.80 -10.71 -2.47
C LEU A 27 6.19 -12.10 -1.96
N ASP A 28 5.36 -13.10 -2.28
CA ASP A 28 5.70 -14.51 -2.09
C ASP A 28 6.16 -15.11 -3.43
N GLU A 29 7.46 -15.35 -3.58
CA GLU A 29 8.02 -15.92 -4.81
C GLU A 29 7.41 -17.28 -5.15
N ARG A 30 7.00 -18.05 -4.14
CA ARG A 30 6.34 -19.36 -4.32
C ARG A 30 4.93 -19.22 -4.85
N GLY A 31 4.22 -18.16 -4.44
CA GLY A 31 2.89 -17.82 -4.96
C GLY A 31 2.90 -17.68 -6.48
N MET A 32 3.95 -17.05 -7.03
CA MET A 32 4.10 -16.86 -8.48
C MET A 32 4.20 -18.18 -9.26
N LEU A 33 4.75 -19.24 -8.67
CA LEU A 33 4.86 -20.56 -9.29
C LEU A 33 3.49 -21.26 -9.46
N SER A 34 2.49 -20.80 -8.73
CA SER A 34 1.12 -21.35 -8.77
C SER A 34 0.21 -20.66 -9.80
N VAL A 35 0.72 -19.63 -10.50
CA VAL A 35 -0.06 -18.86 -11.46
C VAL A 35 -0.06 -19.53 -12.83
N ALA A 36 -1.25 -19.96 -13.30
CA ALA A 36 -1.42 -20.46 -14.65
C ALA A 36 -1.19 -19.37 -15.71
N ALA A 37 -0.72 -19.74 -16.90
CA ALA A 37 -0.46 -18.78 -18.00
C ALA A 37 -1.68 -17.91 -18.35
N GLY A 38 -2.89 -18.42 -18.24
CA GLY A 38 -4.14 -17.67 -18.45
C GLY A 38 -4.49 -16.65 -17.36
N ALA A 39 -3.83 -16.70 -16.21
CA ALA A 39 -4.07 -15.78 -15.09
C ALA A 39 -3.19 -14.51 -15.13
N ALA A 40 -2.39 -14.32 -16.19
CA ALA A 40 -1.53 -13.15 -16.34
C ALA A 40 -2.22 -11.78 -16.11
N PRO A 41 -3.48 -11.53 -16.54
CA PRO A 41 -4.18 -10.29 -16.26
C PRO A 41 -4.42 -10.06 -14.76
N VAL A 42 -4.71 -11.11 -13.98
CA VAL A 42 -4.90 -11.04 -12.53
C VAL A 42 -3.56 -10.78 -11.84
N ALA A 43 -2.53 -11.58 -12.14
CA ALA A 43 -1.19 -11.40 -11.60
C ALA A 43 -0.61 -10.02 -11.93
N GLY A 44 -0.81 -9.52 -13.15
CA GLY A 44 -0.41 -8.18 -13.55
C GLY A 44 -1.02 -7.07 -12.68
N ARG A 45 -2.31 -7.21 -12.33
CA ARG A 45 -2.98 -6.26 -11.43
C ARG A 45 -2.49 -6.35 -9.99
N LEU A 46 -2.30 -7.57 -9.50
CA LEU A 46 -1.88 -7.80 -8.11
C LEU A 46 -0.43 -7.35 -7.87
N ILE A 47 0.44 -7.44 -8.86
CA ILE A 47 1.86 -7.13 -8.69
C ILE A 47 2.21 -5.82 -9.39
N SER A 48 2.15 -5.76 -10.72
CA SER A 48 2.67 -4.62 -11.48
C SER A 48 1.83 -3.35 -11.30
N VAL A 49 0.50 -3.48 -11.34
CA VAL A 49 -0.40 -2.32 -11.14
C VAL A 49 -0.42 -1.90 -9.68
N ALA A 50 -0.49 -2.85 -8.74
CA ALA A 50 -0.50 -2.54 -7.30
C ALA A 50 0.77 -1.80 -6.86
N ARG A 51 1.94 -2.17 -7.37
CA ARG A 51 3.21 -1.46 -7.08
C ARG A 51 3.19 -0.01 -7.58
N ARG A 52 2.62 0.25 -8.76
CA ARG A 52 2.43 1.63 -9.26
C ARG A 52 1.47 2.40 -8.38
N THR A 53 0.39 1.77 -7.93
CA THR A 53 -0.60 2.39 -7.04
C THR A 53 0.01 2.70 -5.67
N LEU A 54 0.82 1.79 -5.12
CA LEU A 54 1.60 2.02 -3.89
C LEU A 54 2.52 3.23 -4.03
N GLY A 55 3.22 3.38 -5.15
CA GLY A 55 4.06 4.55 -5.41
C GLY A 55 3.30 5.87 -5.37
N ARG A 56 1.99 5.87 -5.69
CA ARG A 56 1.15 7.08 -5.80
C ARG A 56 0.32 7.37 -4.55
N MET A 57 0.31 6.51 -3.54
CA MET A 57 -0.55 6.69 -2.37
C MET A 57 -0.15 7.88 -1.49
N GLY A 58 1.00 8.53 -1.75
CA GLY A 58 1.48 9.68 -0.99
C GLY A 58 2.36 9.34 0.21
N ALA A 59 2.80 8.10 0.35
CA ALA A 59 3.80 7.67 1.33
C ALA A 59 4.85 6.78 0.67
N PRO A 60 6.11 6.84 1.09
CA PRO A 60 7.14 5.92 0.62
C PRO A 60 6.84 4.50 1.10
N TYR A 61 7.20 3.50 0.29
CA TYR A 61 7.09 2.09 0.63
C TYR A 61 8.35 1.31 0.27
N GLY A 62 8.60 0.22 0.98
CA GLY A 62 9.63 -0.76 0.64
C GLY A 62 9.01 -2.01 0.02
N GLN A 63 9.81 -2.76 -0.74
CA GLN A 63 9.44 -4.04 -1.32
C GLN A 63 10.30 -5.12 -0.69
N TYR A 64 9.65 -6.18 -0.22
CA TYR A 64 10.28 -7.23 0.55
C TYR A 64 9.75 -8.59 0.10
N LEU A 65 10.57 -9.61 0.27
CA LEU A 65 10.14 -10.99 0.11
C LEU A 65 9.41 -11.47 1.37
N PHE A 66 8.51 -12.41 1.18
CA PHE A 66 7.75 -13.01 2.27
C PHE A 66 8.68 -13.53 3.39
N ASP A 67 9.74 -14.24 3.03
CA ASP A 67 10.64 -14.85 4.01
C ASP A 67 11.38 -13.83 4.87
N ASP A 68 11.74 -12.65 4.33
CA ASP A 68 12.34 -11.55 5.09
C ASP A 68 11.37 -10.99 6.14
N VAL A 69 10.10 -10.84 5.75
CA VAL A 69 9.05 -10.37 6.67
C VAL A 69 8.77 -11.42 7.75
N ALA A 70 8.58 -12.68 7.36
CA ALA A 70 8.30 -13.79 8.29
C ALA A 70 9.48 -14.08 9.25
N ALA A 71 10.71 -13.72 8.87
CA ALA A 71 11.89 -13.76 9.74
C ALA A 71 11.96 -12.58 10.73
N GLY A 72 11.04 -11.60 10.66
CA GLY A 72 11.02 -10.41 11.52
C GLY A 72 12.08 -9.36 11.16
N SER A 73 12.71 -9.47 9.99
CA SER A 73 13.74 -8.53 9.52
C SER A 73 13.16 -7.17 9.07
N VAL A 74 11.84 -7.12 8.80
CA VAL A 74 11.14 -5.94 8.28
C VAL A 74 10.23 -5.35 9.35
N ARG A 75 10.37 -4.05 9.60
CA ARG A 75 9.49 -3.29 10.51
C ARG A 75 8.68 -2.29 9.72
N ALA A 76 7.35 -2.41 9.76
CA ALA A 76 6.43 -1.48 9.12
C ALA A 76 5.14 -1.35 9.94
N LYS A 77 4.38 -0.29 9.72
CA LYS A 77 3.05 -0.08 10.30
C LYS A 77 1.94 -0.72 9.46
N MET A 78 2.20 -0.84 8.16
CA MET A 78 1.28 -1.42 7.18
C MET A 78 2.02 -2.39 6.26
N PHE A 79 1.51 -3.61 6.15
CA PHE A 79 2.01 -4.64 5.23
C PHE A 79 0.95 -4.91 4.16
N VAL A 80 1.37 -4.94 2.89
CA VAL A 80 0.51 -5.21 1.73
C VAL A 80 0.97 -6.52 1.10
N MET A 81 0.23 -7.60 1.38
CA MET A 81 0.51 -8.93 0.87
C MET A 81 -0.08 -9.07 -0.54
N LEU A 82 0.77 -9.01 -1.56
CA LEU A 82 0.34 -8.89 -2.95
C LEU A 82 -0.13 -10.22 -3.56
N ASP A 83 0.53 -11.33 -3.20
CA ASP A 83 0.26 -12.65 -3.76
C ASP A 83 0.35 -13.80 -2.71
N PRO A 84 -0.33 -13.68 -1.56
CA PRO A 84 -0.16 -14.57 -0.41
C PRO A 84 -0.95 -15.89 -0.54
N TRP A 85 -0.89 -16.57 -1.69
CA TRP A 85 -1.82 -17.67 -2.02
C TRP A 85 -1.42 -19.02 -1.44
N SER A 86 -0.11 -19.27 -1.28
CA SER A 86 0.48 -20.58 -0.94
C SER A 86 1.09 -20.64 0.47
N ILE A 87 0.77 -19.67 1.33
CA ILE A 87 1.29 -19.58 2.70
C ILE A 87 0.77 -20.77 3.52
N ASP A 88 1.66 -21.65 3.95
CA ASP A 88 1.31 -22.78 4.81
C ASP A 88 1.11 -22.37 6.28
N HIS A 89 0.68 -23.34 7.12
CA HIS A 89 0.35 -23.09 8.52
C HIS A 89 1.52 -22.48 9.32
N GLN A 90 2.73 -23.03 9.18
CA GLN A 90 3.90 -22.55 9.89
C GLN A 90 4.35 -21.17 9.41
N GLN A 91 4.23 -20.93 8.10
CA GLN A 91 4.50 -19.64 7.49
C GLN A 91 3.50 -18.57 7.96
N ALA A 92 2.22 -18.93 8.05
CA ALA A 92 1.17 -18.05 8.58
C ALA A 92 1.47 -17.62 10.01
N GLU A 93 1.85 -18.56 10.89
CA GLU A 93 2.23 -18.23 12.27
C GLU A 93 3.40 -17.29 12.35
N ARG A 94 4.48 -17.58 11.63
CA ARG A 94 5.66 -16.71 11.62
C ARG A 94 5.34 -15.32 11.10
N LEU A 95 4.56 -15.21 10.03
CA LEU A 95 4.15 -13.93 9.44
C LEU A 95 3.30 -13.11 10.42
N LEU A 96 2.26 -13.72 11.01
CA LEU A 96 1.37 -13.04 11.95
C LEU A 96 2.14 -12.54 13.18
N ASN A 97 3.04 -13.36 13.72
CA ASN A 97 3.91 -12.95 14.83
C ASN A 97 4.85 -11.80 14.44
N ALA A 98 5.48 -11.88 13.28
CA ALA A 98 6.41 -10.85 12.79
C ALA A 98 5.73 -9.50 12.47
N THR A 99 4.45 -9.54 12.13
CA THR A 99 3.63 -8.36 11.77
C THR A 99 2.61 -7.99 12.85
N HIS A 100 2.78 -8.53 14.06
CA HIS A 100 1.86 -8.27 15.19
C HIS A 100 1.68 -6.78 15.44
N GLY A 101 0.43 -6.36 15.65
CA GLY A 101 0.04 -4.97 15.89
C GLY A 101 -0.04 -4.08 14.64
N ALA A 102 0.49 -4.53 13.50
CA ALA A 102 0.41 -3.80 12.24
C ALA A 102 -0.95 -3.99 11.52
N LEU A 103 -1.24 -3.12 10.55
CA LEU A 103 -2.31 -3.34 9.59
C LEU A 103 -1.79 -4.21 8.45
N ARG A 104 -2.51 -5.29 8.13
CA ARG A 104 -2.22 -6.18 6.99
C ARG A 104 -3.30 -6.07 5.94
N ILE A 105 -2.91 -5.82 4.70
CA ILE A 105 -3.78 -5.86 3.52
C ILE A 105 -3.55 -7.19 2.82
N TRP A 106 -4.59 -8.00 2.69
CA TRP A 106 -4.58 -9.30 2.05
C TRP A 106 -5.21 -9.20 0.66
N CYS A 107 -4.40 -9.31 -0.37
CA CYS A 107 -4.88 -9.14 -1.73
C CYS A 107 -5.39 -10.46 -2.32
N TYR A 108 -6.62 -10.43 -2.81
CA TYR A 108 -7.29 -11.41 -3.65
C TYR A 108 -7.63 -12.73 -2.95
N ALA A 109 -6.72 -13.69 -2.84
CA ALA A 109 -7.01 -15.07 -2.42
C ALA A 109 -5.95 -15.58 -1.40
N PRO A 110 -5.78 -14.91 -0.24
CA PRO A 110 -4.76 -15.26 0.74
C PRO A 110 -4.99 -16.67 1.28
N GLY A 111 -3.92 -17.48 1.33
CA GLY A 111 -3.95 -18.83 1.89
C GLY A 111 -4.86 -19.84 1.17
N LEU A 112 -5.35 -19.52 -0.03
CA LEU A 112 -6.30 -20.37 -0.75
C LEU A 112 -5.76 -21.76 -1.02
N LEU A 113 -4.48 -21.87 -1.42
CA LEU A 113 -3.88 -23.17 -1.81
C LEU A 113 -3.50 -24.03 -0.60
N SER A 114 -3.43 -23.45 0.58
CA SER A 114 -3.03 -24.12 1.82
C SER A 114 -4.18 -24.32 2.81
N GLY A 115 -5.33 -23.67 2.59
CA GLY A 115 -6.46 -23.67 3.52
C GLY A 115 -6.29 -22.70 4.71
N GLU A 116 -5.31 -21.80 4.69
CA GLU A 116 -5.01 -20.90 5.79
C GLU A 116 -5.70 -19.52 5.69
N SER A 117 -6.66 -19.37 4.79
CA SER A 117 -7.33 -18.09 4.50
C SER A 117 -7.91 -17.43 5.74
N GLU A 118 -8.63 -18.17 6.57
CA GLU A 118 -9.28 -17.65 7.78
C GLU A 118 -8.25 -17.23 8.83
N LYS A 119 -7.22 -18.05 9.06
CA LYS A 119 -6.13 -17.74 9.98
C LYS A 119 -5.40 -16.45 9.59
N LEU A 120 -5.11 -16.27 8.31
CA LEU A 120 -4.42 -15.09 7.79
C LEU A 120 -5.29 -13.84 7.90
N THR A 121 -6.53 -13.92 7.41
CA THR A 121 -7.39 -12.74 7.25
C THR A 121 -8.25 -12.44 8.48
N GLY A 122 -8.53 -13.43 9.30
CA GLY A 122 -9.54 -13.34 10.36
C GLY A 122 -10.97 -13.36 9.84
N PHE A 123 -11.18 -13.63 8.54
CA PHE A 123 -12.49 -13.76 7.90
C PHE A 123 -12.69 -15.17 7.37
N HIS A 124 -13.92 -15.67 7.48
CA HIS A 124 -14.34 -16.86 6.74
C HIS A 124 -14.54 -16.49 5.28
N LEU A 125 -13.69 -17.06 4.38
CA LEU A 125 -13.72 -16.73 2.96
C LEU A 125 -14.44 -17.82 2.18
N GLU A 126 -15.46 -17.42 1.41
CA GLU A 126 -16.24 -18.31 0.54
C GLU A 126 -16.24 -17.83 -0.91
N PRO A 127 -16.53 -18.71 -1.88
CA PRO A 127 -16.72 -18.29 -3.27
C PRO A 127 -17.80 -17.20 -3.39
N ALA A 128 -17.48 -16.10 -4.05
CA ALA A 128 -18.40 -14.97 -4.24
C ALA A 128 -19.50 -15.26 -5.29
N GLY A 129 -19.44 -16.42 -5.98
CA GLY A 129 -20.38 -16.77 -7.04
C GLY A 129 -19.98 -16.21 -8.41
N ASP A 130 -20.90 -16.32 -9.38
CA ASP A 130 -20.65 -15.94 -10.77
C ASP A 130 -20.94 -14.45 -11.02
N VAL A 131 -20.14 -13.58 -10.39
CA VAL A 131 -20.20 -12.12 -10.53
C VAL A 131 -18.89 -11.58 -11.09
N ALA A 132 -18.91 -10.34 -11.60
CA ALA A 132 -17.67 -9.65 -11.98
C ALA A 132 -16.81 -9.41 -10.74
N ALA A 133 -15.50 -9.45 -10.90
CA ALA A 133 -14.53 -9.14 -9.86
C ALA A 133 -14.43 -7.61 -9.63
N TRP A 134 -15.58 -6.96 -9.49
CA TRP A 134 -15.74 -5.53 -9.29
C TRP A 134 -16.51 -5.27 -8.00
N ALA A 135 -15.95 -4.44 -7.14
CA ALA A 135 -16.51 -4.08 -5.85
C ALA A 135 -16.92 -2.61 -5.82
N GLU A 136 -18.17 -2.33 -5.40
CA GLU A 136 -18.69 -0.98 -5.21
C GLU A 136 -18.65 -0.60 -3.73
N PRO A 137 -18.22 0.64 -3.39
CA PRO A 137 -18.16 1.10 -2.01
C PRO A 137 -19.54 1.10 -1.35
N THR A 138 -19.61 0.63 -0.11
CA THR A 138 -20.76 0.78 0.78
C THR A 138 -20.88 2.21 1.31
N ALA A 139 -21.90 2.51 2.11
CA ALA A 139 -22.00 3.77 2.85
C ALA A 139 -20.79 3.96 3.79
N LEU A 140 -20.37 2.88 4.47
CA LEU A 140 -19.16 2.88 5.30
C LEU A 140 -17.91 3.17 4.46
N GLY A 141 -17.72 2.47 3.33
CA GLY A 141 -16.57 2.71 2.46
C GLY A 141 -16.48 4.15 1.99
N ARG A 142 -17.60 4.73 1.57
CA ARG A 142 -17.69 6.14 1.17
C ARG A 142 -17.35 7.10 2.31
N SER A 143 -17.88 6.87 3.50
CA SER A 143 -17.58 7.70 4.68
C SER A 143 -16.09 7.66 5.07
N LEU A 144 -15.40 6.57 4.72
CA LEU A 144 -13.96 6.40 4.93
C LEU A 144 -13.10 6.92 3.77
N GLY A 145 -13.71 7.39 2.68
CA GLY A 145 -13.01 8.02 1.55
C GLY A 145 -12.80 7.12 0.33
N LEU A 146 -13.55 6.03 0.19
CA LEU A 146 -13.62 5.28 -1.07
C LEU A 146 -14.68 5.89 -1.97
N SER A 147 -14.27 6.64 -2.99
CA SER A 147 -15.20 7.31 -3.90
C SER A 147 -15.60 6.45 -5.09
N SER A 148 -14.75 5.51 -5.49
CA SER A 148 -14.88 4.73 -6.72
C SER A 148 -14.85 3.23 -6.45
N GLY A 149 -15.48 2.47 -7.35
CA GLY A 149 -15.39 1.01 -7.37
C GLY A 149 -13.97 0.55 -7.75
N LEU A 150 -13.66 -0.71 -7.42
CA LEU A 150 -12.33 -1.30 -7.55
C LEU A 150 -12.42 -2.71 -8.12
N GLY A 151 -11.43 -3.09 -8.94
CA GLY A 151 -11.29 -4.45 -9.46
C GLY A 151 -11.32 -4.55 -10.98
N MET A 152 -11.96 -5.61 -11.49
CA MET A 152 -12.10 -5.90 -12.92
C MET A 152 -13.56 -6.16 -13.26
N HIS A 153 -14.05 -5.59 -14.37
CA HIS A 153 -15.41 -5.84 -14.88
C HIS A 153 -15.55 -7.20 -15.59
N SER A 154 -14.70 -8.15 -15.28
CA SER A 154 -14.74 -9.52 -15.80
C SER A 154 -14.91 -10.51 -14.68
N GLN A 155 -15.48 -11.67 -15.01
CA GLN A 155 -15.50 -12.81 -14.10
C GLN A 155 -14.10 -13.44 -14.02
N ILE A 156 -13.70 -13.80 -12.83
CA ILE A 156 -12.46 -14.54 -12.55
C ILE A 156 -12.76 -15.66 -11.54
N LYS A 157 -11.96 -16.71 -11.57
CA LYS A 157 -12.07 -17.84 -10.62
C LYS A 157 -10.68 -18.22 -10.10
N PRO A 158 -10.53 -18.39 -8.80
CA PRO A 158 -11.54 -18.17 -7.76
C PRO A 158 -11.84 -16.68 -7.53
N LEU A 159 -13.03 -16.34 -7.09
CA LEU A 159 -13.38 -15.03 -6.55
C LEU A 159 -13.96 -15.25 -5.16
N LEU A 160 -13.38 -14.60 -4.15
CA LEU A 160 -13.72 -14.82 -2.74
C LEU A 160 -14.42 -13.62 -2.12
N ALA A 161 -15.30 -13.91 -1.15
CA ALA A 161 -15.98 -12.93 -0.32
C ALA A 161 -15.78 -13.27 1.16
N ALA A 162 -15.74 -12.28 2.02
CA ALA A 162 -15.74 -12.45 3.47
C ALA A 162 -17.18 -12.70 3.95
N SER A 163 -17.59 -13.99 4.05
CA SER A 163 -18.99 -14.37 4.28
C SER A 163 -19.49 -14.04 5.70
N ASP A 164 -18.59 -13.94 6.66
CA ASP A 164 -18.86 -13.57 8.06
C ASP A 164 -18.61 -12.09 8.38
N ALA A 165 -18.28 -11.28 7.37
CA ALA A 165 -18.05 -9.84 7.58
C ALA A 165 -19.38 -9.11 7.89
N ARG A 166 -19.38 -8.35 9.00
CA ARG A 166 -20.51 -7.53 9.41
C ARG A 166 -20.62 -6.26 8.55
N ASP A 167 -21.75 -5.59 8.60
CA ASP A 167 -21.98 -4.34 7.85
C ASP A 167 -21.00 -3.23 8.28
N ASP A 168 -20.66 -3.17 9.56
CA ASP A 168 -19.70 -2.21 10.13
C ASP A 168 -18.22 -2.55 9.83
N GLU A 169 -17.95 -3.70 9.22
CA GLU A 169 -16.64 -4.13 8.70
C GLU A 169 -16.56 -4.03 7.17
N THR A 170 -17.72 -4.05 6.48
CA THR A 170 -17.79 -4.18 5.02
C THR A 170 -17.68 -2.83 4.32
N MET A 171 -16.56 -2.57 3.66
CA MET A 171 -16.27 -1.32 2.96
C MET A 171 -16.71 -1.32 1.49
N ALA A 172 -16.74 -2.48 0.83
CA ALA A 172 -17.25 -2.62 -0.54
C ALA A 172 -17.87 -4.00 -0.75
N ARG A 173 -18.83 -4.08 -1.70
CA ARG A 173 -19.55 -5.30 -2.03
C ARG A 173 -19.48 -5.61 -3.52
N TYR A 174 -19.57 -6.89 -3.85
CA TYR A 174 -19.87 -7.36 -5.20
C TYR A 174 -21.33 -7.04 -5.56
N SER A 175 -21.67 -7.17 -6.85
CA SER A 175 -23.01 -6.88 -7.36
C SER A 175 -24.14 -7.75 -6.75
N ASN A 176 -23.81 -8.93 -6.22
CA ASN A 176 -24.73 -9.81 -5.51
C ASN A 176 -24.83 -9.51 -3.99
N GLY A 177 -24.18 -8.48 -3.51
CA GLY A 177 -24.21 -8.05 -2.11
C GLY A 177 -23.13 -8.70 -1.22
N ALA A 178 -22.37 -9.69 -1.69
CA ALA A 178 -21.32 -10.33 -0.90
C ALA A 178 -20.17 -9.35 -0.58
N ALA A 179 -19.56 -9.48 0.61
CA ALA A 179 -18.51 -8.58 1.06
C ALA A 179 -17.20 -8.81 0.29
N ALA A 180 -16.81 -7.82 -0.53
CA ALA A 180 -15.61 -7.87 -1.37
C ALA A 180 -14.40 -7.24 -0.70
N ILE A 181 -14.62 -6.20 0.12
CA ILE A 181 -13.56 -5.52 0.88
C ILE A 181 -14.07 -5.35 2.31
N ALA A 182 -13.34 -5.87 3.27
CA ALA A 182 -13.71 -5.82 4.68
C ALA A 182 -12.50 -5.58 5.58
N LEU A 183 -12.70 -4.77 6.64
CA LEU A 183 -11.70 -4.42 7.63
C LEU A 183 -12.14 -4.91 9.01
N ARG A 184 -11.32 -5.71 9.66
CA ARG A 184 -11.56 -6.26 11.01
C ARG A 184 -10.40 -5.98 11.94
N GLN A 185 -10.70 -5.69 13.21
CA GLN A 185 -9.72 -5.74 14.28
C GLN A 185 -9.62 -7.19 14.77
N THR A 186 -8.42 -7.74 14.75
CA THR A 186 -8.11 -9.08 15.27
C THR A 186 -7.19 -8.98 16.50
N SER A 187 -6.91 -10.09 17.18
CA SER A 187 -5.90 -10.16 18.23
C SER A 187 -4.50 -9.78 17.74
N GLU A 188 -4.21 -10.07 16.48
CA GLU A 188 -2.91 -9.84 15.86
C GLU A 188 -2.73 -8.42 15.27
N GLY A 189 -3.78 -7.58 15.28
CA GLY A 189 -3.79 -6.24 14.69
C GLY A 189 -4.94 -6.04 13.71
N GLN A 190 -4.84 -5.06 12.82
CA GLN A 190 -5.87 -4.80 11.83
C GLN A 190 -5.68 -5.67 10.58
N SER A 191 -6.76 -6.24 10.07
CA SER A 191 -6.80 -7.09 8.90
C SER A 191 -7.77 -6.52 7.86
N LEU A 192 -7.25 -6.16 6.69
CA LEU A 192 -8.01 -5.65 5.55
C LEU A 192 -8.00 -6.69 4.43
N PHE A 193 -9.12 -7.37 4.23
CA PHE A 193 -9.32 -8.27 3.10
C PHE A 193 -9.75 -7.49 1.87
N VAL A 194 -9.12 -7.75 0.72
CA VAL A 194 -9.44 -7.16 -0.60
C VAL A 194 -9.62 -8.29 -1.60
N GLY A 195 -10.84 -8.77 -1.78
CA GLY A 195 -11.18 -9.94 -2.61
C GLY A 195 -11.09 -9.70 -4.12
N VAL A 196 -10.98 -8.45 -4.57
CA VAL A 196 -10.80 -8.12 -5.99
C VAL A 196 -9.31 -7.98 -6.35
N PRO A 197 -8.89 -8.30 -7.59
CA PRO A 197 -7.52 -8.08 -8.02
C PRO A 197 -7.26 -6.58 -8.28
N GLY A 198 -6.31 -6.02 -7.54
CA GLY A 198 -5.86 -4.65 -7.63
C GLY A 198 -6.13 -3.83 -6.37
N LEU A 199 -5.51 -2.67 -6.32
CA LEU A 199 -5.59 -1.71 -5.23
C LEU A 199 -5.83 -0.32 -5.81
N SER A 200 -6.55 0.55 -5.11
CA SER A 200 -6.65 1.98 -5.43
C SER A 200 -5.84 2.82 -4.46
N SER A 201 -5.39 4.00 -4.92
CA SER A 201 -4.69 4.95 -4.04
C SER A 201 -5.58 5.40 -2.86
N GLU A 202 -6.90 5.51 -3.08
CA GLU A 202 -7.87 5.84 -2.03
C GLU A 202 -7.89 4.76 -0.93
N LEU A 203 -7.98 3.47 -1.33
CA LEU A 203 -7.96 2.35 -0.38
C LEU A 203 -6.64 2.30 0.40
N LEU A 204 -5.51 2.50 -0.29
CA LEU A 204 -4.20 2.52 0.35
C LEU A 204 -4.04 3.69 1.32
N ARG A 205 -4.50 4.91 0.96
CA ARG A 205 -4.52 6.06 1.87
C ARG A 205 -5.42 5.84 3.08
N LEU A 206 -6.59 5.21 2.88
CA LEU A 206 -7.48 4.83 3.97
C LEU A 206 -6.75 3.89 4.94
N ALA A 207 -6.17 2.82 4.43
CA ALA A 207 -5.42 1.85 5.23
C ALA A 207 -4.20 2.50 5.92
N ALA A 208 -3.47 3.37 5.23
CA ALA A 208 -2.34 4.12 5.77
C ALA A 208 -2.76 5.01 6.96
N ARG A 209 -3.89 5.74 6.84
CA ARG A 209 -4.45 6.52 7.97
C ARG A 209 -4.82 5.63 9.15
N LYS A 210 -5.44 4.47 8.90
CA LYS A 210 -5.78 3.49 9.96
C LYS A 210 -4.55 2.92 10.64
N ALA A 211 -3.47 2.73 9.91
CA ALA A 211 -2.19 2.26 10.42
C ALA A 211 -1.30 3.38 11.02
N SER A 212 -1.78 4.63 11.06
CA SER A 212 -0.98 5.80 11.47
C SER A 212 0.31 5.95 10.67
N VAL A 213 0.28 5.63 9.38
CA VAL A 213 1.36 5.90 8.43
C VAL A 213 1.35 7.37 8.06
N HIS A 214 2.53 8.00 8.04
CA HIS A 214 2.64 9.39 7.60
C HIS A 214 2.42 9.50 6.08
N LEU A 215 1.38 10.25 5.70
CA LEU A 215 1.08 10.57 4.31
C LEU A 215 1.63 11.95 3.96
N TYR A 216 2.69 11.97 3.16
CA TYR A 216 3.26 13.22 2.65
C TYR A 216 2.34 13.92 1.64
N SER A 217 1.44 13.19 0.98
CA SER A 217 0.44 13.73 0.07
C SER A 217 -0.90 13.02 0.24
N GLN A 218 -2.00 13.78 0.15
CA GLN A 218 -3.37 13.25 0.11
C GLN A 218 -3.88 13.03 -1.33
N THR A 219 -3.09 13.44 -2.32
CA THR A 219 -3.39 13.25 -3.75
C THR A 219 -2.33 12.37 -4.41
N ASP A 220 -2.64 11.83 -5.58
CA ASP A 220 -1.74 10.93 -6.30
C ASP A 220 -0.45 11.65 -6.68
N CYS A 221 0.66 11.20 -6.10
CA CYS A 221 2.01 11.68 -6.34
C CYS A 221 3.00 10.61 -5.90
N ASN A 222 3.99 10.31 -6.73
CA ASN A 222 5.07 9.44 -6.29
C ASN A 222 5.94 10.18 -5.27
N VAL A 223 6.05 9.60 -4.08
CA VAL A 223 6.82 10.16 -2.96
C VAL A 223 7.92 9.19 -2.55
N TYR A 224 9.14 9.67 -2.54
CA TYR A 224 10.30 9.00 -1.94
C TYR A 224 10.83 9.89 -0.83
N ALA A 225 10.90 9.41 0.39
CA ALA A 225 11.40 10.20 1.52
C ALA A 225 12.32 9.34 2.39
N ASN A 226 13.48 9.90 2.74
CA ASN A 226 14.42 9.30 3.68
C ASN A 226 15.16 10.40 4.45
N GLY A 227 14.98 10.43 5.77
CA GLY A 227 15.53 11.47 6.62
C GLY A 227 15.04 12.88 6.23
N PRO A 228 15.92 13.83 5.92
CA PRO A 228 15.53 15.19 5.51
C PRO A 228 15.18 15.30 4.04
N PHE A 229 15.44 14.26 3.23
CA PHE A 229 15.29 14.31 1.77
C PHE A 229 13.94 13.75 1.33
N MET A 230 13.36 14.42 0.33
CA MET A 230 12.11 14.01 -0.30
C MET A 230 12.20 14.23 -1.81
N VAL A 231 11.78 13.23 -2.58
CA VAL A 231 11.61 13.36 -4.03
C VAL A 231 10.13 13.18 -4.35
N LEU A 232 9.60 14.12 -5.10
CA LEU A 232 8.23 14.13 -5.58
C LEU A 232 8.24 13.98 -7.10
N HIS A 233 7.37 13.12 -7.63
CA HIS A 233 7.14 13.04 -9.08
C HIS A 233 5.64 13.12 -9.34
N ALA A 234 5.22 14.19 -10.00
CA ALA A 234 3.81 14.53 -10.18
C ALA A 234 3.14 13.62 -11.22
N ASP A 235 2.01 13.01 -10.85
CA ASP A 235 1.18 12.20 -11.74
C ASP A 235 0.24 13.02 -12.62
N HIS A 236 -0.10 14.24 -12.20
CA HIS A 236 -0.97 15.18 -12.91
C HIS A 236 -0.49 16.62 -12.72
N THR A 237 -0.97 17.50 -13.58
CA THR A 237 -0.76 18.94 -13.45
C THR A 237 -1.76 19.53 -12.47
N GLY A 238 -1.29 20.37 -11.55
CA GLY A 238 -2.16 21.06 -10.61
C GLY A 238 -1.53 21.33 -9.24
N PRO A 239 -2.35 21.79 -8.29
CA PRO A 239 -1.91 22.03 -6.92
C PRO A 239 -1.65 20.71 -6.19
N LEU A 240 -0.59 20.70 -5.41
CA LEU A 240 -0.21 19.60 -4.53
C LEU A 240 0.18 20.18 -3.17
N THR A 241 -0.42 19.72 -2.09
CA THR A 241 0.04 20.08 -0.74
C THR A 241 0.81 18.92 -0.15
N ILE A 242 2.03 19.20 0.30
CA ILE A 242 2.91 18.21 0.93
C ILE A 242 2.96 18.47 2.44
N ASP A 243 2.70 17.40 3.21
CA ASP A 243 2.95 17.35 4.63
C ASP A 243 4.38 16.85 4.88
N THR A 244 5.29 17.75 5.23
CA THR A 244 6.68 17.40 5.54
C THR A 244 6.87 16.83 6.95
N GLY A 245 5.80 16.83 7.76
CA GLY A 245 5.83 16.39 9.15
C GLY A 245 6.63 17.29 10.10
N ARG A 246 7.21 18.39 9.62
CA ARG A 246 8.10 19.26 10.41
C ARG A 246 7.93 20.71 10.03
N ASP A 247 7.93 21.59 11.02
CA ASP A 247 7.94 23.04 10.82
C ASP A 247 9.37 23.53 10.58
N GLN A 248 9.88 23.31 9.38
CA GLN A 248 11.24 23.65 8.95
C GLN A 248 11.23 24.25 7.54
N PRO A 249 12.26 25.07 7.18
CA PRO A 249 12.44 25.51 5.79
C PRO A 249 12.53 24.30 4.86
N VAL A 250 12.00 24.45 3.65
CA VAL A 250 12.09 23.45 2.59
C VAL A 250 12.86 24.05 1.42
N THR A 251 13.97 23.42 1.08
CA THR A 251 14.84 23.81 -0.03
C THR A 251 14.63 22.88 -1.21
N ASP A 252 14.40 23.44 -2.40
CA ASP A 252 14.48 22.70 -3.66
C ASP A 252 15.97 22.59 -4.06
N LEU A 253 16.48 21.37 -4.04
CA LEU A 253 17.91 21.12 -4.29
C LEU A 253 18.32 21.30 -5.75
N LEU A 254 17.38 21.28 -6.70
CA LEU A 254 17.67 21.51 -8.11
C LEU A 254 17.88 22.99 -8.42
N THR A 255 17.24 23.88 -7.66
CA THR A 255 17.34 25.33 -7.83
C THR A 255 18.13 26.01 -6.72
N ALA A 256 18.47 25.28 -5.65
CA ALA A 256 19.08 25.78 -4.41
C ALA A 256 18.25 26.88 -3.73
N GLN A 257 16.94 26.93 -3.93
CA GLN A 257 16.05 27.95 -3.38
C GLN A 257 15.21 27.40 -2.24
N ILE A 258 15.01 28.20 -1.19
CA ILE A 258 13.98 27.93 -0.19
C ILE A 258 12.63 28.21 -0.85
N ILE A 259 11.80 27.17 -0.99
CA ILE A 259 10.49 27.24 -1.66
C ILE A 259 9.33 27.39 -0.70
N GLY A 260 9.59 27.34 0.60
CA GLY A 260 8.58 27.51 1.65
C GLY A 260 9.01 26.92 2.97
N ARG A 261 8.00 26.71 3.85
CA ARG A 261 8.19 26.16 5.19
C ARG A 261 7.08 25.15 5.48
N GLY A 262 7.44 24.00 6.07
CA GLY A 262 6.46 23.01 6.53
C GLY A 262 5.71 23.43 7.80
N PRO A 263 4.87 22.54 8.37
CA PRO A 263 4.64 21.17 7.90
C PRO A 263 3.87 21.09 6.58
N MET A 264 2.94 22.02 6.30
CA MET A 264 2.10 21.98 5.10
C MET A 264 2.66 22.92 4.03
N LEU A 265 3.22 22.35 2.96
CA LEU A 265 3.83 23.09 1.86
C LEU A 265 2.95 22.98 0.59
N PRO A 266 2.29 24.07 0.16
CA PRO A 266 1.60 24.10 -1.12
C PRO A 266 2.59 24.23 -2.27
N LEU A 267 2.41 23.42 -3.30
CA LEU A 267 3.19 23.41 -4.53
C LEU A 267 2.28 23.46 -5.73
N GLN A 268 2.77 24.01 -6.83
CA GLN A 268 2.17 23.87 -8.15
C GLN A 268 3.12 23.03 -9.01
N LEU A 269 2.65 21.90 -9.51
CA LEU A 269 3.47 20.99 -10.30
C LEU A 269 2.82 20.72 -11.66
N GLU A 270 3.64 20.44 -12.64
CA GLU A 270 3.23 19.88 -13.93
C GLU A 270 3.34 18.37 -13.94
N LYS A 271 2.47 17.69 -14.69
CA LYS A 271 2.56 16.24 -14.89
C LYS A 271 3.96 15.84 -15.37
N GLY A 272 4.55 14.86 -14.67
CA GLY A 272 5.91 14.39 -14.94
C GLY A 272 7.02 15.26 -14.33
N GLN A 273 6.68 16.38 -13.70
CA GLN A 273 7.67 17.21 -13.01
C GLN A 273 8.21 16.48 -11.77
N THR A 274 9.53 16.55 -11.60
CA THR A 274 10.20 16.02 -10.41
C THR A 274 10.73 17.18 -9.58
N ARG A 275 10.53 17.12 -8.26
CA ARG A 275 11.17 18.01 -7.27
C ARG A 275 12.03 17.17 -6.34
N VAL A 276 13.21 17.69 -6.02
CA VAL A 276 14.12 17.10 -5.04
C VAL A 276 14.24 18.09 -3.89
N LEU A 277 13.68 17.75 -2.74
CA LEU A 277 13.49 18.64 -1.62
C LEU A 277 14.34 18.20 -0.42
N ARG A 278 14.80 19.17 0.37
CA ARG A 278 15.39 18.93 1.68
C ARG A 278 14.65 19.75 2.73
N THR A 279 14.29 19.13 3.85
CA THR A 279 13.71 19.79 5.03
C THR A 279 14.81 20.09 6.06
N GLY A 280 14.77 21.28 6.67
CA GLY A 280 15.75 21.75 7.65
C GLY A 280 16.80 22.67 7.05
N ALA A 281 17.54 23.33 7.94
CA ALA A 281 18.72 24.12 7.57
C ALA A 281 19.92 23.22 7.23
N GLU A 282 20.90 23.79 6.56
CA GLU A 282 22.20 23.15 6.30
C GLU A 282 22.91 22.71 7.57
#